data_7ba6576cdc6f45641c46003bed2eb98d
#
_entry.id   7ba6576cdc6f45641c46003bed2eb98d
#
_cell.length_a   1.000
_cell.length_b   1.000
_cell.length_c   1.000
_cell.angle_alpha   90.00
_cell.angle_beta   90.00
_cell.angle_gamma   90.00
#
_symmetry.space_group_name_H-M   'P 1'
#
loop_
_entity.id
_entity.type
_entity.pdbx_description
1 polymer ?
#
loop_
_entity_poly.entity_id
_entity_poly.type
_entity_poly.pdbx_seq_one_letter_code
_entity_poly.pdbx_strand_id
1 'polypeptide(L)'
;MADAIRITKTTSGKKKPKDKDLAFGNVFTDHMFVADFQEEKGWYDPRVEPYAPFALDPATAVLHYGQSLFEGLKAFRGRDGTIRLFRPQKHVERLNRTAARMTIPPLDPELILHSWTTLVDVDRDWVPSSVGTSLYIRPTIIASEPFLGVRPAKEYLYYVILSPVGPYYPEGLAPTKIKVIDNYVRAVAGGLGEAKTSANYAASLYAAEEAKHEGFTQVLWLDGVHHKYLEEVGTSNIMLKIGDEVITPPLAGTILAGVTRDTALTLMREWVMRVSERQITIDEVIAAARKGTLEEVWATGTAAVISPVGELAYKGERFVVNGGRIGDLSQKLYDTIVAIQYGTTPDTRHWTRTV
;
A
#
# COMPACT_ATOMS: atom_id res chain seq x y z
N MET A 1 13.71 9.81 -25.85
CA MET A 1 12.87 10.87 -25.23
C MET A 1 11.53 10.21 -24.96
N ALA A 2 11.02 10.30 -23.73
CA ALA A 2 9.67 9.80 -23.46
C ALA A 2 8.69 10.57 -24.33
N ASP A 3 7.79 9.87 -25.01
CA ASP A 3 6.74 10.50 -25.80
C ASP A 3 5.93 11.48 -24.93
N ALA A 4 5.55 12.62 -25.50
CA ALA A 4 4.72 13.56 -24.78
C ALA A 4 3.35 12.92 -24.44
N ILE A 5 2.91 13.04 -23.20
CA ILE A 5 1.61 12.52 -22.76
C ILE A 5 0.50 13.30 -23.50
N ARG A 6 -0.29 12.62 -24.29
CA ARG A 6 -1.48 13.19 -24.94
C ARG A 6 -2.60 13.33 -23.91
N ILE A 7 -3.26 14.49 -23.86
CA ILE A 7 -4.32 14.75 -22.89
C ILE A 7 -5.64 15.02 -23.61
N THR A 8 -6.64 14.18 -23.35
CA THR A 8 -8.02 14.33 -23.78
C THR A 8 -8.91 14.51 -22.57
N LYS A 9 -9.43 15.73 -22.34
CA LYS A 9 -10.30 16.00 -21.20
C LYS A 9 -11.75 15.59 -21.49
N THR A 10 -12.44 15.10 -20.44
CA THR A 10 -13.89 14.87 -20.53
C THR A 10 -14.64 16.18 -20.73
N THR A 11 -15.74 16.11 -21.46
CA THR A 11 -16.69 17.23 -21.62
C THR A 11 -17.81 17.20 -20.59
N SER A 12 -17.89 16.13 -19.78
CA SER A 12 -18.93 15.92 -18.77
C SER A 12 -18.30 15.37 -17.50
N GLY A 13 -17.93 16.25 -16.56
CA GLY A 13 -17.34 15.88 -15.27
C GLY A 13 -18.37 15.21 -14.35
N LYS A 14 -17.89 14.28 -13.52
CA LYS A 14 -18.70 13.59 -12.51
C LYS A 14 -19.02 14.52 -11.34
N LYS A 15 -20.12 14.25 -10.65
CA LYS A 15 -20.43 14.95 -9.38
C LYS A 15 -19.45 14.49 -8.29
N LYS A 16 -18.72 15.45 -7.71
CA LYS A 16 -17.79 15.17 -6.62
C LYS A 16 -18.57 14.95 -5.32
N PRO A 17 -18.24 13.89 -4.53
CA PRO A 17 -18.79 13.73 -3.19
C PRO A 17 -18.23 14.82 -2.25
N LYS A 18 -18.90 15.04 -1.14
CA LYS A 18 -18.33 15.86 -0.05
C LYS A 18 -17.23 15.06 0.67
N ASP A 19 -16.20 15.74 1.13
CA ASP A 19 -15.05 15.09 1.83
C ASP A 19 -15.49 14.18 2.98
N LYS A 20 -16.51 14.56 3.74
CA LYS A 20 -17.07 13.79 4.86
C LYS A 20 -17.75 12.48 4.45
N ASP A 21 -18.14 12.36 3.20
CA ASP A 21 -18.86 11.18 2.65
C ASP A 21 -17.90 10.24 1.90
N LEU A 22 -16.59 10.54 1.92
CA LEU A 22 -15.58 9.74 1.25
C LEU A 22 -15.31 8.45 2.04
N ALA A 23 -15.48 7.31 1.39
CA ALA A 23 -14.97 6.01 1.81
C ALA A 23 -13.70 5.66 1.03
N PHE A 24 -13.12 4.48 1.26
CA PHE A 24 -11.92 4.07 0.54
C PHE A 24 -12.27 3.30 -0.74
N GLY A 25 -11.87 3.83 -1.92
CA GLY A 25 -11.80 3.08 -3.18
C GLY A 25 -13.13 2.84 -3.91
N ASN A 26 -14.20 3.59 -3.60
CA ASN A 26 -15.52 3.44 -4.25
C ASN A 26 -15.91 4.59 -5.17
N VAL A 27 -15.11 5.65 -5.23
CA VAL A 27 -15.30 6.81 -6.11
C VAL A 27 -14.05 6.99 -6.95
N PHE A 28 -14.21 7.24 -8.26
CA PHE A 28 -13.10 7.47 -9.19
C PHE A 28 -13.25 8.81 -9.88
N THR A 29 -12.12 9.45 -10.16
CA THR A 29 -12.05 10.77 -10.78
C THR A 29 -12.52 10.75 -12.25
N ASP A 30 -12.41 11.87 -12.92
CA ASP A 30 -12.91 12.04 -14.28
C ASP A 30 -12.02 11.40 -15.35
N HIS A 31 -10.73 11.27 -15.06
CA HIS A 31 -9.75 10.78 -16.04
C HIS A 31 -8.95 9.59 -15.53
N MET A 32 -8.29 8.90 -16.44
CA MET A 32 -7.29 7.88 -16.20
C MET A 32 -6.09 8.08 -17.12
N PHE A 33 -4.91 7.61 -16.69
CA PHE A 33 -3.74 7.51 -17.56
C PHE A 33 -3.68 6.11 -18.13
N VAL A 34 -3.23 5.98 -19.39
CA VAL A 34 -3.04 4.71 -20.07
C VAL A 34 -1.78 4.76 -20.92
N ALA A 35 -1.04 3.67 -20.98
CA ALA A 35 0.02 3.40 -21.96
C ALA A 35 0.00 1.92 -22.31
N ASP A 36 0.28 1.62 -23.57
CA ASP A 36 0.29 0.26 -24.12
C ASP A 36 1.73 -0.24 -24.25
N PHE A 37 1.91 -1.56 -24.19
CA PHE A 37 3.18 -2.22 -24.50
C PHE A 37 2.98 -3.32 -25.54
N GLN A 38 3.87 -3.37 -26.51
CA GLN A 38 4.04 -4.50 -27.45
C GLN A 38 5.52 -4.85 -27.53
N GLU A 39 5.84 -6.15 -27.65
CA GLU A 39 7.23 -6.64 -27.63
C GLU A 39 8.13 -5.92 -28.62
N GLU A 40 7.63 -5.63 -29.84
CA GLU A 40 8.42 -4.97 -30.89
C GLU A 40 8.50 -3.45 -30.73
N LYS A 41 7.59 -2.81 -29.98
CA LYS A 41 7.51 -1.35 -29.87
C LYS A 41 7.99 -0.82 -28.52
N GLY A 42 8.02 -1.67 -27.48
CA GLY A 42 8.17 -1.22 -26.10
C GLY A 42 6.88 -0.54 -25.58
N TRP A 43 7.02 0.32 -24.58
CA TRP A 43 5.92 1.14 -24.06
C TRP A 43 5.63 2.31 -25.01
N TYR A 44 4.38 2.51 -25.41
CA TYR A 44 3.99 3.54 -26.38
C TYR A 44 2.60 4.16 -26.07
N ASP A 45 2.24 5.21 -26.78
CA ASP A 45 0.98 5.96 -26.69
C ASP A 45 0.58 6.37 -25.26
N PRO A 46 1.47 7.02 -24.48
CA PRO A 46 1.13 7.51 -23.18
C PRO A 46 0.05 8.61 -23.29
N ARG A 47 -1.08 8.41 -22.59
CA ARG A 47 -2.23 9.30 -22.70
C ARG A 47 -3.01 9.43 -21.40
N VAL A 48 -3.59 10.61 -21.19
CA VAL A 48 -4.67 10.86 -20.22
C VAL A 48 -5.97 10.96 -21.01
N GLU A 49 -6.95 10.18 -20.62
CA GLU A 49 -8.24 10.11 -21.28
C GLU A 49 -9.38 10.02 -20.24
N PRO A 50 -10.66 10.25 -20.64
CA PRO A 50 -11.79 10.09 -19.74
C PRO A 50 -11.84 8.68 -19.14
N TYR A 51 -12.12 8.59 -17.84
CA TYR A 51 -12.27 7.32 -17.13
C TYR A 51 -13.39 6.49 -17.74
N ALA A 52 -13.04 5.31 -18.26
CA ALA A 52 -13.97 4.39 -18.91
C ALA A 52 -13.60 2.90 -18.62
N PRO A 53 -14.53 1.97 -18.77
CA PRO A 53 -14.23 0.54 -18.78
C PRO A 53 -13.26 0.16 -19.91
N PHE A 54 -12.39 -0.82 -19.66
CA PHE A 54 -11.60 -1.46 -20.72
C PHE A 54 -12.43 -2.55 -21.40
N ALA A 55 -12.34 -2.63 -22.74
CA ALA A 55 -12.80 -3.79 -23.49
C ALA A 55 -11.64 -4.81 -23.59
N LEU A 56 -11.73 -5.91 -22.87
CA LEU A 56 -10.73 -6.98 -22.87
C LEU A 56 -11.29 -8.21 -23.57
N ASP A 57 -10.43 -8.87 -24.39
CA ASP A 57 -10.77 -10.17 -24.97
C ASP A 57 -10.95 -11.20 -23.83
N PRO A 58 -11.93 -12.12 -23.90
CA PRO A 58 -12.07 -13.17 -22.90
C PRO A 58 -10.85 -14.05 -22.69
N ALA A 59 -9.96 -14.18 -23.68
CA ALA A 59 -8.70 -14.91 -23.58
C ALA A 59 -7.53 -14.07 -22.99
N THR A 60 -7.77 -12.83 -22.56
CA THR A 60 -6.74 -11.95 -22.00
C THR A 60 -6.01 -12.65 -20.85
N ALA A 61 -4.68 -12.77 -20.95
CA ALA A 61 -3.85 -13.59 -20.08
C ALA A 61 -4.00 -13.26 -18.58
N VAL A 62 -4.18 -12.00 -18.20
CA VAL A 62 -4.40 -11.61 -16.80
C VAL A 62 -5.63 -12.25 -16.19
N LEU A 63 -6.68 -12.49 -16.95
CA LEU A 63 -7.94 -13.08 -16.47
C LEU A 63 -7.77 -14.56 -16.10
N HIS A 64 -6.77 -15.23 -16.64
CA HIS A 64 -6.51 -16.67 -16.47
C HIS A 64 -5.33 -16.94 -15.55
N TYR A 65 -4.26 -16.16 -15.65
CA TYR A 65 -2.98 -16.44 -14.98
C TYR A 65 -2.54 -15.36 -14.00
N GLY A 66 -3.31 -14.25 -13.90
CA GLY A 66 -3.06 -13.22 -12.90
C GLY A 66 -1.73 -12.47 -13.05
N GLN A 67 -1.08 -12.49 -14.24
CA GLN A 67 0.15 -11.73 -14.46
C GLN A 67 -0.15 -10.22 -14.44
N SER A 68 0.01 -9.64 -13.26
CA SER A 68 -0.32 -8.24 -12.99
C SER A 68 0.47 -7.72 -11.80
N LEU A 69 0.60 -6.42 -11.74
CA LEU A 69 1.13 -5.70 -10.58
C LEU A 69 0.35 -4.42 -10.35
N PHE A 70 0.44 -3.88 -9.14
CA PHE A 70 -0.10 -2.57 -8.86
C PHE A 70 0.74 -1.81 -7.83
N GLU A 71 0.53 -0.52 -7.76
CA GLU A 71 1.07 0.35 -6.74
C GLU A 71 -0.05 1.10 -6.00
N GLY A 72 0.31 1.79 -4.95
CA GLY A 72 -0.61 2.64 -4.22
C GLY A 72 0.13 3.71 -3.45
N LEU A 73 -0.10 4.96 -3.84
CA LEU A 73 0.41 6.14 -3.15
C LEU A 73 -0.70 7.18 -3.04
N LYS A 74 -0.42 8.29 -2.38
CA LYS A 74 -1.42 9.32 -2.12
C LYS A 74 -0.91 10.71 -2.50
N ALA A 75 -1.82 11.54 -2.98
CA ALA A 75 -1.64 12.97 -3.10
C ALA A 75 -2.43 13.69 -1.99
N PHE A 76 -1.81 14.68 -1.37
CA PHE A 76 -2.33 15.44 -0.25
C PHE A 76 -2.42 16.92 -0.61
N ARG A 77 -3.53 17.56 -0.28
CA ARG A 77 -3.66 19.02 -0.40
C ARG A 77 -3.30 19.68 0.92
N GLY A 78 -2.21 20.43 0.94
CA GLY A 78 -1.83 21.25 2.08
C GLY A 78 -2.77 22.45 2.29
N ARG A 79 -2.68 23.07 3.46
CA ARG A 79 -3.43 24.32 3.77
C ARG A 79 -3.07 25.47 2.85
N ASP A 80 -1.88 25.45 2.29
CA ASP A 80 -1.37 26.39 1.29
C ASP A 80 -1.93 26.14 -0.13
N GLY A 81 -2.81 25.15 -0.30
CA GLY A 81 -3.36 24.71 -1.57
C GLY A 81 -2.44 23.85 -2.41
N THR A 82 -1.18 23.69 -2.02
CA THR A 82 -0.20 22.87 -2.74
C THR A 82 -0.56 21.39 -2.66
N ILE A 83 -0.50 20.69 -3.78
CA ILE A 83 -0.70 19.24 -3.85
C ILE A 83 0.67 18.56 -3.81
N ARG A 84 0.83 17.58 -2.93
CA ARG A 84 2.08 16.86 -2.69
C ARG A 84 1.88 15.36 -2.81
N LEU A 85 2.73 14.68 -3.59
CA LEU A 85 2.91 13.23 -3.57
C LEU A 85 3.90 12.88 -2.47
N PHE A 86 3.65 11.83 -1.70
CA PHE A 86 4.55 11.40 -0.64
C PHE A 86 5.43 10.23 -1.10
N ARG A 87 6.75 10.43 -1.12
CA ARG A 87 7.80 9.45 -1.50
C ARG A 87 7.56 8.75 -2.84
N PRO A 88 7.16 9.45 -3.90
CA PRO A 88 6.81 8.81 -5.17
C PRO A 88 7.96 8.00 -5.77
N GLN A 89 9.21 8.41 -5.60
CA GLN A 89 10.39 7.70 -6.11
C GLN A 89 10.51 6.28 -5.55
N LYS A 90 10.21 6.10 -4.25
CA LYS A 90 10.22 4.76 -3.62
C LYS A 90 9.12 3.85 -4.17
N HIS A 91 7.99 4.42 -4.56
CA HIS A 91 6.92 3.68 -5.23
C HIS A 91 7.31 3.31 -6.67
N VAL A 92 7.99 4.20 -7.41
CA VAL A 92 8.54 3.93 -8.75
C VAL A 92 9.56 2.77 -8.70
N GLU A 93 10.52 2.84 -7.77
CA GLU A 93 11.51 1.77 -7.55
C GLU A 93 10.83 0.42 -7.26
N ARG A 94 9.79 0.41 -6.40
CA ARG A 94 9.07 -0.81 -6.03
C ARG A 94 8.21 -1.36 -7.17
N LEU A 95 7.58 -0.50 -7.96
CA LEU A 95 6.84 -0.90 -9.16
C LEU A 95 7.75 -1.68 -10.10
N ASN A 96 8.92 -1.14 -10.45
CA ASN A 96 9.86 -1.80 -11.36
C ASN A 96 10.50 -3.06 -10.75
N ARG A 97 10.75 -3.13 -9.43
CA ARG A 97 11.14 -4.40 -8.78
C ARG A 97 10.05 -5.46 -8.89
N THR A 98 8.81 -5.08 -8.69
CA THR A 98 7.67 -6.00 -8.86
C THR A 98 7.55 -6.42 -10.32
N ALA A 99 7.71 -5.50 -11.28
CA ALA A 99 7.69 -5.80 -12.71
C ALA A 99 8.73 -6.86 -13.06
N ALA A 100 9.98 -6.68 -12.62
CA ALA A 100 11.06 -7.64 -12.82
C ALA A 100 10.70 -9.03 -12.23
N ARG A 101 10.15 -9.09 -10.99
CA ARG A 101 9.76 -10.36 -10.36
C ARG A 101 8.61 -11.05 -11.09
N MET A 102 7.72 -10.28 -11.73
CA MET A 102 6.55 -10.77 -12.47
C MET A 102 6.86 -10.99 -13.96
N THR A 103 8.12 -10.83 -14.41
CA THR A 103 8.53 -10.90 -15.83
C THR A 103 7.72 -9.91 -16.71
N ILE A 104 7.39 -8.75 -16.17
CA ILE A 104 6.75 -7.65 -16.87
C ILE A 104 7.85 -6.69 -17.33
N PRO A 105 7.84 -6.19 -18.58
CA PRO A 105 8.81 -5.21 -19.04
C PRO A 105 8.87 -3.97 -18.14
N PRO A 106 10.07 -3.50 -17.75
CA PRO A 106 10.19 -2.33 -16.89
C PRO A 106 9.70 -1.08 -17.63
N LEU A 107 9.12 -0.14 -16.86
CA LEU A 107 8.78 1.19 -17.35
C LEU A 107 9.90 2.17 -17.01
N ASP A 108 10.09 3.16 -17.88
CA ASP A 108 10.95 4.31 -17.59
C ASP A 108 10.46 5.00 -16.29
N PRO A 109 11.32 5.15 -15.26
CA PRO A 109 10.99 5.81 -14.02
C PRO A 109 10.41 7.23 -14.20
N GLU A 110 10.92 7.98 -15.19
CA GLU A 110 10.43 9.34 -15.48
C GLU A 110 9.02 9.29 -16.09
N LEU A 111 8.73 8.33 -16.97
CA LEU A 111 7.38 8.13 -17.52
C LEU A 111 6.39 7.80 -16.40
N ILE A 112 6.76 6.89 -15.48
CA ILE A 112 5.90 6.53 -14.35
C ILE A 112 5.58 7.78 -13.53
N LEU A 113 6.60 8.53 -13.13
CA LEU A 113 6.44 9.70 -12.27
C LEU A 113 5.66 10.81 -12.96
N HIS A 114 5.94 11.03 -14.26
CA HIS A 114 5.24 12.01 -15.09
C HIS A 114 3.76 11.64 -15.29
N SER A 115 3.46 10.35 -15.48
CA SER A 115 2.07 9.87 -15.58
C SER A 115 1.26 10.19 -14.32
N TRP A 116 1.85 10.01 -13.12
CA TRP A 116 1.17 10.30 -11.86
C TRP A 116 0.95 11.79 -11.63
N THR A 117 2.01 12.59 -11.86
CA THR A 117 1.90 14.05 -11.66
C THR A 117 0.96 14.68 -12.66
N THR A 118 1.02 14.30 -13.94
CA THR A 118 0.12 14.83 -14.99
C THR A 118 -1.33 14.47 -14.71
N LEU A 119 -1.62 13.20 -14.35
CA LEU A 119 -2.99 12.79 -14.08
C LEU A 119 -3.56 13.50 -12.84
N VAL A 120 -2.76 13.65 -11.78
CA VAL A 120 -3.17 14.38 -10.57
C VAL A 120 -3.38 15.87 -10.90
N ASP A 121 -2.57 16.46 -11.76
CA ASP A 121 -2.75 17.86 -12.19
C ASP A 121 -4.01 18.06 -13.03
N VAL A 122 -4.31 17.15 -13.97
CA VAL A 122 -5.54 17.19 -14.77
C VAL A 122 -6.78 17.10 -13.88
N ASP A 123 -6.77 16.23 -12.88
CA ASP A 123 -7.86 16.00 -11.90
C ASP A 123 -7.61 16.70 -10.56
N ARG A 124 -6.81 17.76 -10.52
CA ARG A 124 -6.39 18.44 -9.28
C ARG A 124 -7.53 18.85 -8.36
N ASP A 125 -8.68 19.16 -8.94
CA ASP A 125 -9.88 19.53 -8.18
C ASP A 125 -10.54 18.36 -7.44
N TRP A 126 -10.13 17.14 -7.74
CA TRP A 126 -10.55 15.93 -7.03
C TRP A 126 -9.73 15.64 -5.78
N VAL A 127 -8.59 16.32 -5.58
CA VAL A 127 -7.80 16.18 -4.35
C VAL A 127 -8.58 16.85 -3.21
N PRO A 128 -9.08 16.07 -2.23
CA PRO A 128 -9.89 16.63 -1.15
C PRO A 128 -9.05 17.50 -0.22
N SER A 129 -9.69 18.37 0.54
CA SER A 129 -9.04 19.38 1.39
C SER A 129 -9.20 19.15 2.89
N SER A 130 -10.13 18.29 3.31
CA SER A 130 -10.36 18.02 4.71
C SER A 130 -9.22 17.19 5.32
N VAL A 131 -8.90 17.43 6.58
CA VAL A 131 -7.90 16.65 7.32
C VAL A 131 -8.30 15.18 7.35
N GLY A 132 -7.33 14.28 7.13
CA GLY A 132 -7.57 12.83 7.07
C GLY A 132 -8.01 12.32 5.69
N THR A 133 -8.28 13.21 4.72
CA THR A 133 -8.63 12.84 3.35
C THR A 133 -7.45 12.96 2.40
N SER A 134 -7.47 12.26 1.28
CA SER A 134 -6.40 12.31 0.27
C SER A 134 -6.90 11.81 -1.08
N LEU A 135 -6.13 12.03 -2.14
CA LEU A 135 -6.37 11.39 -3.42
C LEU A 135 -5.47 10.16 -3.53
N TYR A 136 -6.08 8.98 -3.57
CA TYR A 136 -5.38 7.72 -3.74
C TYR A 136 -5.06 7.49 -5.22
N ILE A 137 -3.80 7.20 -5.52
CA ILE A 137 -3.29 6.94 -6.87
C ILE A 137 -3.04 5.44 -6.99
N ARG A 138 -3.68 4.79 -7.98
CA ARG A 138 -3.60 3.35 -8.23
C ARG A 138 -2.98 3.07 -9.61
N PRO A 139 -1.66 3.02 -9.72
CA PRO A 139 -0.99 2.48 -10.90
C PRO A 139 -1.17 0.96 -10.96
N THR A 140 -1.41 0.43 -12.16
CA THR A 140 -1.63 -1.00 -12.38
C THR A 140 -1.07 -1.39 -13.76
N ILE A 141 -0.42 -2.55 -13.83
CA ILE A 141 -0.03 -3.18 -15.09
C ILE A 141 -0.68 -4.55 -15.16
N ILE A 142 -1.29 -4.85 -16.28
CA ILE A 142 -1.88 -6.16 -16.58
C ILE A 142 -1.32 -6.72 -17.89
N ALA A 143 -1.17 -8.05 -17.96
CA ALA A 143 -0.96 -8.75 -19.21
C ALA A 143 -2.23 -8.72 -20.04
N SER A 144 -2.22 -7.96 -21.14
CA SER A 144 -3.40 -7.70 -21.99
C SER A 144 -3.49 -8.60 -23.22
N GLU A 145 -2.44 -9.38 -23.52
CA GLU A 145 -2.40 -10.30 -24.66
C GLU A 145 -3.51 -11.35 -24.56
N PRO A 146 -4.30 -11.58 -25.62
CA PRO A 146 -5.26 -12.67 -25.67
C PRO A 146 -4.55 -13.98 -26.00
N PHE A 147 -4.12 -14.72 -24.98
CA PHE A 147 -3.37 -15.96 -25.12
C PHE A 147 -3.60 -16.93 -23.97
N LEU A 148 -4.03 -18.16 -24.27
CA LEU A 148 -4.23 -19.22 -23.30
C LEU A 148 -2.99 -20.14 -23.21
N GLY A 149 -1.93 -19.65 -22.60
CA GLY A 149 -0.71 -20.40 -22.37
C GLY A 149 0.13 -19.77 -21.26
N VAL A 150 0.85 -20.61 -20.49
CA VAL A 150 1.63 -20.14 -19.35
C VAL A 150 3.03 -19.70 -19.82
N ARG A 151 3.17 -18.42 -20.12
CA ARG A 151 4.41 -17.73 -20.43
C ARG A 151 4.25 -16.23 -20.15
N PRO A 152 5.34 -15.46 -20.07
CA PRO A 152 5.22 -13.99 -20.04
C PRO A 152 4.45 -13.49 -21.27
N ALA A 153 3.51 -12.58 -21.07
CA ALA A 153 2.78 -11.97 -22.16
C ALA A 153 3.69 -11.07 -23.02
N LYS A 154 3.28 -10.85 -24.27
CA LYS A 154 3.95 -9.94 -25.21
C LYS A 154 3.28 -8.57 -25.32
N GLU A 155 2.08 -8.44 -24.73
CA GLU A 155 1.32 -7.21 -24.66
C GLU A 155 0.91 -6.93 -23.23
N TYR A 156 1.05 -5.66 -22.81
CA TYR A 156 0.65 -5.19 -21.49
C TYR A 156 -0.06 -3.85 -21.60
N LEU A 157 -0.90 -3.60 -20.62
CA LEU A 157 -1.58 -2.33 -20.40
C LEU A 157 -1.11 -1.75 -19.05
N TYR A 158 -0.49 -0.57 -19.08
CA TYR A 158 -0.24 0.23 -17.90
C TYR A 158 -1.31 1.30 -17.78
N TYR A 159 -1.99 1.36 -16.65
CA TYR A 159 -2.97 2.41 -16.39
C TYR A 159 -2.88 2.93 -14.96
N VAL A 160 -3.33 4.17 -14.78
CA VAL A 160 -3.42 4.79 -13.47
C VAL A 160 -4.82 5.37 -13.30
N ILE A 161 -5.46 5.03 -12.18
CA ILE A 161 -6.74 5.61 -11.78
C ILE A 161 -6.61 6.32 -10.44
N LEU A 162 -7.46 7.31 -10.22
CA LEU A 162 -7.46 8.12 -9.00
C LEU A 162 -8.77 7.96 -8.25
N SER A 163 -8.68 7.93 -6.91
CA SER A 163 -9.84 7.82 -6.02
C SER A 163 -9.70 8.79 -4.85
N PRO A 164 -10.60 9.78 -4.69
CA PRO A 164 -10.64 10.56 -3.46
C PRO A 164 -11.08 9.65 -2.32
N VAL A 165 -10.33 9.66 -1.22
CA VAL A 165 -10.54 8.74 -0.09
C VAL A 165 -10.58 9.50 1.24
N GLY A 166 -11.45 9.01 2.13
CA GLY A 166 -11.48 9.36 3.54
C GLY A 166 -10.49 8.52 4.37
N PRO A 167 -10.64 8.48 5.69
CA PRO A 167 -9.90 7.58 6.56
C PRO A 167 -10.05 6.13 6.11
N TYR A 168 -8.97 5.34 6.21
CA TYR A 168 -8.99 3.93 5.79
C TYR A 168 -9.92 3.08 6.65
N TYR A 169 -9.92 3.32 7.97
CA TYR A 169 -10.90 2.76 8.89
C TYR A 169 -11.94 3.82 9.22
N PRO A 170 -13.24 3.46 9.28
CA PRO A 170 -14.31 4.41 9.62
C PRO A 170 -14.10 5.10 10.97
N GLU A 171 -13.48 4.38 11.91
CA GLU A 171 -13.17 4.87 13.27
C GLU A 171 -11.95 5.81 13.31
N GLY A 172 -11.28 6.02 12.17
CA GLY A 172 -10.04 6.79 12.07
C GLY A 172 -8.84 6.07 12.68
N LEU A 173 -8.00 6.80 13.42
CA LEU A 173 -6.88 6.22 14.15
C LEU A 173 -7.40 5.57 15.46
N ALA A 174 -7.87 4.33 15.37
CA ALA A 174 -8.35 3.54 16.50
C ALA A 174 -7.59 2.21 16.59
N PRO A 175 -7.40 1.64 17.80
CA PRO A 175 -6.76 0.36 17.97
C PRO A 175 -7.55 -0.78 17.33
N THR A 176 -6.89 -1.60 16.54
CA THR A 176 -7.48 -2.73 15.83
C THR A 176 -7.36 -4.04 16.61
N LYS A 177 -8.20 -5.02 16.28
CA LYS A 177 -8.14 -6.39 16.83
C LYS A 177 -7.60 -7.32 15.76
N ILE A 178 -6.53 -8.04 16.07
CA ILE A 178 -5.80 -8.87 15.13
C ILE A 178 -5.82 -10.33 15.55
N LYS A 179 -6.19 -11.22 14.62
CA LYS A 179 -6.10 -12.67 14.79
C LYS A 179 -4.80 -13.20 14.18
N VAL A 180 -3.99 -13.91 14.96
CA VAL A 180 -2.81 -14.60 14.43
C VAL A 180 -3.26 -15.87 13.71
N ILE A 181 -2.79 -16.05 12.48
CA ILE A 181 -3.12 -17.18 11.62
C ILE A 181 -1.94 -18.15 11.57
N ASP A 182 -2.17 -19.43 11.89
CA ASP A 182 -1.18 -20.49 11.86
C ASP A 182 -1.55 -21.68 10.94
N ASN A 183 -2.70 -21.61 10.26
CA ASN A 183 -3.20 -22.63 9.34
C ASN A 183 -3.20 -22.20 7.85
N TYR A 184 -3.01 -20.91 7.58
CA TYR A 184 -2.84 -20.35 6.24
C TYR A 184 -1.58 -19.51 6.17
N VAL A 185 -1.01 -19.35 4.98
CA VAL A 185 0.19 -18.55 4.74
C VAL A 185 -0.07 -17.51 3.66
N ARG A 186 0.49 -16.31 3.85
CA ARG A 186 0.44 -15.24 2.86
C ARG A 186 1.52 -15.43 1.79
N ALA A 187 2.70 -15.87 2.20
CA ALA A 187 3.88 -15.98 1.35
C ALA A 187 4.82 -17.09 1.85
N VAL A 188 5.66 -17.57 0.95
CA VAL A 188 6.75 -18.52 1.25
C VAL A 188 8.05 -18.02 0.63
N ALA A 189 9.18 -18.46 1.15
CA ALA A 189 10.50 -18.14 0.60
C ALA A 189 10.58 -18.58 -0.88
N GLY A 190 11.09 -17.70 -1.76
CA GLY A 190 11.11 -17.91 -3.21
C GLY A 190 9.78 -17.68 -3.92
N GLY A 191 8.69 -17.43 -3.18
CA GLY A 191 7.38 -17.06 -3.72
C GLY A 191 7.28 -15.59 -4.15
N LEU A 192 6.08 -15.03 -4.07
CA LEU A 192 5.78 -13.66 -4.54
C LEU A 192 5.66 -12.64 -3.41
N GLY A 193 6.00 -12.99 -2.15
CA GLY A 193 5.71 -12.18 -0.96
C GLY A 193 6.25 -10.75 -1.01
N GLU A 194 7.40 -10.53 -1.62
CA GLU A 194 8.03 -9.21 -1.80
C GLU A 194 7.50 -8.41 -3.00
N ALA A 195 6.70 -9.05 -3.88
CA ALA A 195 6.13 -8.42 -5.06
C ALA A 195 4.72 -7.86 -4.76
N LYS A 196 4.41 -6.68 -5.31
CA LYS A 196 3.08 -6.09 -5.17
C LYS A 196 2.18 -6.54 -6.32
N THR A 197 1.81 -7.83 -6.30
CA THR A 197 1.03 -8.52 -7.33
C THR A 197 -0.32 -9.00 -6.80
N SER A 198 -1.32 -9.06 -7.66
CA SER A 198 -2.70 -9.45 -7.31
C SER A 198 -2.82 -10.82 -6.65
N ALA A 199 -1.94 -11.77 -7.00
CA ALA A 199 -1.94 -13.12 -6.43
C ALA A 199 -1.80 -13.14 -4.90
N ASN A 200 -0.92 -12.30 -4.32
CA ASN A 200 -0.75 -12.22 -2.88
C ASN A 200 -2.01 -11.72 -2.17
N TYR A 201 -2.78 -10.84 -2.82
CA TYR A 201 -4.01 -10.27 -2.25
C TYR A 201 -5.15 -11.26 -2.35
N ALA A 202 -5.30 -11.96 -3.46
CA ALA A 202 -6.28 -13.02 -3.61
C ALA A 202 -6.07 -14.14 -2.57
N ALA A 203 -4.83 -14.56 -2.35
CA ALA A 203 -4.49 -15.58 -1.35
C ALA A 203 -4.84 -15.18 0.09
N SER A 204 -4.91 -13.88 0.39
CA SER A 204 -5.20 -13.39 1.74
C SER A 204 -6.71 -13.31 2.07
N LEU A 205 -7.60 -13.38 1.08
CA LEU A 205 -9.03 -13.09 1.27
C LEU A 205 -9.74 -14.07 2.21
N TYR A 206 -9.48 -15.37 2.06
CA TYR A 206 -10.20 -16.39 2.83
C TYR A 206 -9.97 -16.24 4.34
N ALA A 207 -8.71 -16.20 4.77
CA ALA A 207 -8.38 -16.05 6.18
C ALA A 207 -8.82 -14.70 6.76
N ALA A 208 -8.77 -13.63 5.95
CA ALA A 208 -9.25 -12.32 6.37
C ALA A 208 -10.77 -12.31 6.61
N GLU A 209 -11.55 -12.99 5.75
CA GLU A 209 -13.00 -13.07 5.90
C GLU A 209 -13.40 -13.95 7.10
N GLU A 210 -12.71 -15.10 7.32
CA GLU A 210 -12.91 -15.90 8.54
C GLU A 210 -12.66 -15.07 9.81
N ALA A 211 -11.54 -14.34 9.86
CA ALA A 211 -11.21 -13.49 11.01
C ALA A 211 -12.25 -12.39 11.23
N LYS A 212 -12.76 -11.80 10.16
CA LYS A 212 -13.80 -10.77 10.22
C LYS A 212 -15.13 -11.32 10.78
N HIS A 213 -15.54 -12.52 10.40
CA HIS A 213 -16.72 -13.18 10.97
C HIS A 213 -16.56 -13.45 12.48
N GLU A 214 -15.34 -13.60 12.97
CA GLU A 214 -15.04 -13.74 14.40
C GLU A 214 -14.87 -12.38 15.13
N GLY A 215 -15.06 -11.26 14.42
CA GLY A 215 -15.00 -9.89 14.98
C GLY A 215 -13.60 -9.30 15.05
N PHE A 216 -12.63 -9.83 14.29
CA PHE A 216 -11.30 -9.24 14.14
C PHE A 216 -11.25 -8.28 12.94
N THR A 217 -10.42 -7.26 13.06
CA THR A 217 -10.23 -6.26 12.00
C THR A 217 -9.32 -6.80 10.89
N GLN A 218 -8.28 -7.57 11.26
CA GLN A 218 -7.26 -8.09 10.35
C GLN A 218 -6.61 -9.36 10.91
N VAL A 219 -5.77 -9.98 10.09
CA VAL A 219 -4.97 -11.15 10.45
C VAL A 219 -3.49 -10.80 10.56
N LEU A 220 -2.76 -11.45 11.46
CA LEU A 220 -1.30 -11.47 11.52
C LEU A 220 -0.80 -12.79 10.92
N TRP A 221 -0.02 -12.67 9.85
CA TRP A 221 0.56 -13.81 9.17
C TRP A 221 1.85 -14.28 9.85
N LEU A 222 2.01 -15.59 9.91
CA LEU A 222 3.24 -16.26 10.28
C LEU A 222 3.95 -16.80 9.04
N ASP A 223 5.25 -17.09 9.18
CA ASP A 223 6.07 -17.66 8.10
C ASP A 223 5.52 -19.01 7.60
N GLY A 224 5.68 -19.27 6.31
CA GLY A 224 5.12 -20.44 5.65
C GLY A 224 5.88 -21.76 5.86
N VAL A 225 6.94 -21.79 6.69
CA VAL A 225 7.74 -22.98 6.94
C VAL A 225 7.55 -23.48 8.36
N HIS A 226 7.72 -22.60 9.34
CA HIS A 226 7.68 -22.95 10.76
C HIS A 226 6.37 -22.55 11.44
N HIS A 227 5.55 -21.70 10.79
CA HIS A 227 4.33 -21.09 11.35
C HIS A 227 4.58 -20.43 12.72
N LYS A 228 5.70 -19.72 12.82
CA LYS A 228 6.24 -19.24 14.08
C LYS A 228 6.73 -17.80 14.04
N TYR A 229 7.36 -17.39 12.95
CA TYR A 229 7.91 -16.05 12.80
C TYR A 229 6.86 -15.09 12.23
N LEU A 230 6.76 -13.91 12.81
CA LEU A 230 5.85 -12.87 12.34
C LEU A 230 6.27 -12.37 10.94
N GLU A 231 5.29 -12.10 10.09
CA GLU A 231 5.52 -11.51 8.77
C GLU A 231 4.77 -10.18 8.60
N GLU A 232 3.50 -10.19 8.27
CA GLU A 232 2.69 -8.99 7.99
C GLU A 232 1.33 -9.04 8.67
N VAL A 233 0.73 -7.87 8.92
CA VAL A 233 -0.67 -7.74 9.35
C VAL A 233 -1.52 -7.40 8.15
N GLY A 234 -2.39 -8.34 7.74
CA GLY A 234 -3.19 -8.20 6.52
C GLY A 234 -2.30 -7.95 5.31
N THR A 235 -2.31 -6.72 4.80
CA THR A 235 -1.50 -6.23 3.67
C THR A 235 -0.52 -5.11 4.09
N SER A 236 -0.15 -5.07 5.37
CA SER A 236 0.69 -4.03 5.98
C SER A 236 1.84 -4.64 6.75
N ASN A 237 2.99 -3.95 6.82
CA ASN A 237 4.09 -4.39 7.67
C ASN A 237 3.74 -4.21 9.16
N ILE A 238 4.34 -5.00 10.03
CA ILE A 238 4.16 -4.94 11.49
C ILE A 238 5.39 -4.38 12.18
N MET A 239 5.18 -3.63 13.25
CA MET A 239 6.19 -3.17 14.18
C MET A 239 5.70 -3.38 15.63
N LEU A 240 6.61 -3.70 16.53
CA LEU A 240 6.32 -3.94 17.95
C LEU A 240 7.32 -3.18 18.81
N LYS A 241 6.84 -2.62 19.92
CA LYS A 241 7.70 -2.08 20.98
C LYS A 241 7.67 -3.02 22.18
N ILE A 242 8.82 -3.62 22.48
CA ILE A 242 9.01 -4.51 23.63
C ILE A 242 10.10 -3.90 24.51
N GLY A 243 9.72 -3.35 25.66
CA GLY A 243 10.62 -2.56 26.49
C GLY A 243 11.23 -1.38 25.74
N ASP A 244 12.56 -1.30 25.68
CA ASP A 244 13.30 -0.24 25.01
C ASP A 244 13.53 -0.49 23.50
N GLU A 245 13.16 -1.67 22.97
CA GLU A 245 13.44 -2.08 21.60
C GLU A 245 12.18 -1.98 20.71
N VAL A 246 12.31 -1.37 19.54
CA VAL A 246 11.33 -1.48 18.46
C VAL A 246 11.80 -2.53 17.47
N ILE A 247 10.92 -3.50 17.19
CA ILE A 247 11.24 -4.67 16.37
C ILE A 247 10.31 -4.69 15.16
N THR A 248 10.85 -5.01 14.00
CA THR A 248 10.08 -5.35 12.79
C THR A 248 10.73 -6.54 12.09
N PRO A 249 9.95 -7.44 11.48
CA PRO A 249 10.51 -8.53 10.69
C PRO A 249 11.41 -8.02 9.56
N PRO A 250 12.52 -8.72 9.25
CA PRO A 250 13.45 -8.33 8.19
C PRO A 250 12.86 -8.60 6.80
N LEU A 251 13.31 -7.85 5.80
CA LEU A 251 12.93 -8.06 4.41
C LEU A 251 13.73 -9.24 3.83
N ALA A 252 13.17 -10.44 3.90
CA ALA A 252 13.82 -11.69 3.51
C ALA A 252 13.11 -12.41 2.33
N GLY A 253 12.42 -11.67 1.45
CA GLY A 253 11.77 -12.21 0.25
C GLY A 253 10.30 -12.60 0.43
N THR A 254 9.80 -12.66 1.66
CA THR A 254 8.39 -12.98 1.96
C THR A 254 7.55 -11.75 2.32
N ILE A 255 8.20 -10.64 2.64
CA ILE A 255 7.59 -9.41 3.14
C ILE A 255 7.77 -8.28 2.13
N LEU A 256 6.70 -7.54 1.88
CA LEU A 256 6.75 -6.36 1.00
C LEU A 256 7.57 -5.23 1.64
N ALA A 257 8.53 -4.67 0.89
CA ALA A 257 9.28 -3.49 1.29
C ALA A 257 8.36 -2.25 1.33
N GLY A 258 7.69 -2.05 2.48
CA GLY A 258 6.73 -0.96 2.67
C GLY A 258 7.39 0.41 2.70
N VAL A 259 6.87 1.37 1.92
CA VAL A 259 7.35 2.76 1.93
C VAL A 259 7.09 3.41 3.28
N THR A 260 5.93 3.16 3.88
CA THR A 260 5.62 3.66 5.24
C THR A 260 6.48 2.98 6.30
N ARG A 261 6.79 1.68 6.15
CA ARG A 261 7.76 0.97 7.02
C ARG A 261 9.13 1.65 7.00
N ASP A 262 9.67 1.91 5.82
CA ASP A 262 10.95 2.58 5.64
C ASP A 262 10.93 4.03 6.21
N THR A 263 9.80 4.73 6.04
CA THR A 263 9.60 6.06 6.64
C THR A 263 9.64 6.00 8.16
N ALA A 264 8.91 5.07 8.78
CA ALA A 264 8.86 4.91 10.23
C ALA A 264 10.23 4.51 10.81
N LEU A 265 10.95 3.58 10.15
CA LEU A 265 12.30 3.18 10.55
C LEU A 265 13.27 4.37 10.51
N THR A 266 13.22 5.18 9.45
CA THR A 266 14.07 6.37 9.31
C THR A 266 13.81 7.36 10.44
N LEU A 267 12.53 7.69 10.71
CA LEU A 267 12.15 8.61 11.78
C LEU A 267 12.60 8.11 13.17
N MET A 268 12.37 6.85 13.49
CA MET A 268 12.74 6.29 14.78
C MET A 268 14.25 6.25 14.99
N ARG A 269 15.04 5.98 13.93
CA ARG A 269 16.50 6.06 13.98
C ARG A 269 17.01 7.47 14.20
N GLU A 270 16.40 8.48 13.56
CA GLU A 270 16.69 9.89 13.81
C GLU A 270 16.31 10.32 15.24
N TRP A 271 15.31 9.71 15.84
CA TRP A 271 14.97 9.91 17.25
C TRP A 271 15.86 9.13 18.21
N VAL A 272 16.92 8.50 17.70
CA VAL A 272 17.92 7.72 18.45
C VAL A 272 17.28 6.56 19.24
N MET A 273 16.22 5.98 18.69
CA MET A 273 15.58 4.82 19.29
C MET A 273 16.35 3.53 18.92
N ARG A 274 16.29 2.54 19.80
CA ARG A 274 16.79 1.20 19.51
C ARG A 274 15.82 0.47 18.59
N VAL A 275 16.19 0.33 17.32
CA VAL A 275 15.35 -0.30 16.27
C VAL A 275 16.08 -1.49 15.68
N SER A 276 15.41 -2.65 15.67
CA SER A 276 15.93 -3.90 15.13
C SER A 276 15.07 -4.46 14.02
N GLU A 277 15.71 -4.77 12.90
CA GLU A 277 15.13 -5.55 11.82
C GLU A 277 15.55 -6.99 11.99
N ARG A 278 14.78 -7.77 12.75
CA ARG A 278 15.09 -9.16 13.10
C ARG A 278 13.85 -10.05 13.07
N GLN A 279 14.07 -11.35 12.93
CA GLN A 279 13.00 -12.32 13.16
C GLN A 279 12.51 -12.22 14.61
N ILE A 280 11.20 -12.34 14.79
CA ILE A 280 10.53 -12.39 16.07
C ILE A 280 9.47 -13.49 16.00
N THR A 281 9.40 -14.33 17.03
CA THR A 281 8.44 -15.41 17.10
C THR A 281 7.15 -14.95 17.77
N ILE A 282 6.04 -15.61 17.44
CA ILE A 282 4.78 -15.38 18.14
C ILE A 282 4.89 -15.72 19.62
N ASP A 283 5.68 -16.73 19.99
CA ASP A 283 5.91 -17.10 21.38
C ASP A 283 6.65 -16.00 22.14
N GLU A 284 7.63 -15.32 21.51
CA GLU A 284 8.31 -14.15 22.09
C GLU A 284 7.33 -13.01 22.35
N VAL A 285 6.43 -12.73 21.39
CA VAL A 285 5.40 -11.69 21.53
C VAL A 285 4.43 -12.01 22.66
N ILE A 286 3.96 -13.27 22.75
CA ILE A 286 3.06 -13.72 23.82
C ILE A 286 3.75 -13.64 25.19
N ALA A 287 5.01 -14.07 25.26
CA ALA A 287 5.78 -13.98 26.51
C ALA A 287 5.96 -12.53 26.96
N ALA A 288 6.21 -11.61 26.03
CA ALA A 288 6.28 -10.17 26.30
C ALA A 288 4.93 -9.60 26.76
N ALA A 289 3.83 -10.00 26.12
CA ALA A 289 2.48 -9.60 26.51
C ALA A 289 2.14 -10.06 27.94
N ARG A 290 2.41 -11.33 28.25
CA ARG A 290 2.18 -11.90 29.60
C ARG A 290 3.04 -11.25 30.68
N LYS A 291 4.28 -10.82 30.34
CA LYS A 291 5.17 -10.08 31.25
C LYS A 291 4.82 -8.59 31.37
N GLY A 292 3.90 -8.08 30.55
CA GLY A 292 3.59 -6.65 30.50
C GLY A 292 4.67 -5.77 29.85
N THR A 293 5.60 -6.37 29.09
CA THR A 293 6.68 -5.66 28.38
C THR A 293 6.36 -5.39 26.92
N LEU A 294 5.29 -5.95 26.36
CA LEU A 294 4.76 -5.59 25.04
C LEU A 294 3.99 -4.28 25.17
N GLU A 295 4.66 -3.17 24.87
CA GLU A 295 4.12 -1.83 25.10
C GLU A 295 3.21 -1.38 23.97
N GLU A 296 3.66 -1.56 22.71
CA GLU A 296 2.91 -1.16 21.54
C GLU A 296 3.06 -2.17 20.39
N VAL A 297 2.01 -2.31 19.59
CA VAL A 297 2.02 -3.00 18.30
C VAL A 297 1.29 -2.13 17.30
N TRP A 298 1.84 -1.98 16.10
CA TRP A 298 1.17 -1.26 15.02
C TRP A 298 1.52 -1.82 13.65
N ALA A 299 0.59 -1.65 12.71
CA ALA A 299 0.83 -1.90 11.29
C ALA A 299 1.19 -0.60 10.57
N THR A 300 1.97 -0.71 9.47
CA THR A 300 2.34 0.43 8.62
C THR A 300 1.96 0.17 7.18
N GLY A 301 1.29 1.14 6.54
CA GLY A 301 0.88 1.02 5.14
C GLY A 301 0.40 2.35 4.57
N THR A 302 0.39 2.50 3.24
CA THR A 302 -0.01 3.74 2.57
C THR A 302 -1.46 4.13 2.89
N ALA A 303 -2.36 3.17 3.02
CA ALA A 303 -3.78 3.45 3.22
C ALA A 303 -4.06 4.04 4.61
N ALA A 304 -3.61 3.37 5.67
CA ALA A 304 -3.86 3.77 7.06
C ALA A 304 -2.72 4.61 7.68
N VAL A 305 -1.57 4.72 7.04
CA VAL A 305 -0.31 5.29 7.54
C VAL A 305 0.22 4.47 8.71
N ILE A 306 -0.33 4.65 9.90
CA ILE A 306 -0.09 3.85 11.12
C ILE A 306 -1.44 3.29 11.56
N SER A 307 -1.49 2.01 11.90
CA SER A 307 -2.68 1.34 12.43
C SER A 307 -2.32 0.67 13.75
N PRO A 308 -2.63 1.29 14.90
CA PRO A 308 -2.36 0.71 16.21
C PRO A 308 -3.13 -0.60 16.41
N VAL A 309 -2.52 -1.55 17.14
CA VAL A 309 -3.14 -2.82 17.52
C VAL A 309 -3.43 -2.81 19.01
N GLY A 310 -4.70 -2.94 19.38
CA GLY A 310 -5.15 -2.97 20.78
C GLY A 310 -5.34 -4.38 21.33
N GLU A 311 -5.46 -5.38 20.46
CA GLU A 311 -5.66 -6.77 20.85
C GLU A 311 -5.02 -7.73 19.83
N LEU A 312 -4.31 -8.73 20.33
CA LEU A 312 -3.86 -9.90 19.57
C LEU A 312 -4.60 -11.15 20.07
N ALA A 313 -5.06 -11.99 19.15
CA ALA A 313 -5.64 -13.29 19.50
C ALA A 313 -4.84 -14.42 18.85
N TYR A 314 -4.48 -15.44 19.64
CA TYR A 314 -3.75 -16.61 19.17
C TYR A 314 -4.19 -17.86 19.95
N LYS A 315 -4.53 -18.93 19.24
CA LYS A 315 -4.94 -20.25 19.82
C LYS A 315 -6.00 -20.13 20.91
N GLY A 316 -7.00 -19.26 20.69
CA GLY A 316 -8.11 -19.07 21.64
C GLY A 316 -7.82 -18.11 22.80
N GLU A 317 -6.57 -17.67 22.98
CA GLU A 317 -6.22 -16.67 23.98
C GLU A 317 -6.22 -15.26 23.37
N ARG A 318 -6.53 -14.26 24.19
CA ARG A 318 -6.53 -12.84 23.79
C ARG A 318 -5.54 -12.06 24.65
N PHE A 319 -4.74 -11.23 24.02
CA PHE A 319 -3.70 -10.41 24.64
C PHE A 319 -3.99 -8.94 24.34
N VAL A 320 -4.33 -8.19 25.38
CA VAL A 320 -4.57 -6.74 25.26
C VAL A 320 -3.22 -6.04 25.23
N VAL A 321 -3.03 -5.18 24.22
CA VAL A 321 -1.84 -4.35 24.05
C VAL A 321 -2.14 -2.94 24.54
N ASN A 322 -1.28 -2.36 25.35
CA ASN A 322 -1.42 -0.99 25.90
C ASN A 322 -2.80 -0.67 26.51
N GLY A 323 -3.43 -1.65 27.15
CA GLY A 323 -4.79 -1.47 27.69
C GLY A 323 -5.85 -1.16 26.63
N GLY A 324 -5.65 -1.57 25.39
CA GLY A 324 -6.54 -1.30 24.25
C GLY A 324 -6.49 0.15 23.74
N ARG A 325 -5.45 0.92 24.11
CA ARG A 325 -5.27 2.32 23.73
C ARG A 325 -4.20 2.49 22.66
N ILE A 326 -4.22 3.62 21.95
CA ILE A 326 -3.14 4.03 21.06
C ILE A 326 -1.88 4.27 21.89
N GLY A 327 -0.74 3.76 21.42
CA GLY A 327 0.55 4.01 22.06
C GLY A 327 1.13 5.38 21.66
N ASP A 328 1.96 5.93 22.55
CA ASP A 328 2.58 7.26 22.35
C ASP A 328 3.48 7.29 21.12
N LEU A 329 4.22 6.19 20.87
CA LEU A 329 5.08 6.11 19.70
C LEU A 329 4.28 5.97 18.40
N SER A 330 3.23 5.15 18.39
CA SER A 330 2.31 5.00 17.26
C SER A 330 1.68 6.35 16.91
N GLN A 331 1.22 7.10 17.91
CA GLN A 331 0.65 8.44 17.74
C GLN A 331 1.69 9.42 17.18
N LYS A 332 2.89 9.46 17.78
CA LYS A 332 3.98 10.35 17.34
C LYS A 332 4.39 10.08 15.89
N LEU A 333 4.49 8.80 15.49
CA LEU A 333 4.78 8.42 14.11
C LEU A 333 3.70 8.90 13.16
N TYR A 334 2.42 8.65 13.50
CA TYR A 334 1.28 9.08 12.70
C TYR A 334 1.29 10.60 12.50
N ASP A 335 1.36 11.37 13.58
CA ASP A 335 1.33 12.82 13.54
C ASP A 335 2.49 13.39 12.72
N THR A 336 3.71 12.83 12.90
CA THR A 336 4.89 13.29 12.16
C THR A 336 4.77 13.01 10.67
N ILE A 337 4.35 11.81 10.27
CA ILE A 337 4.22 11.44 8.87
C ILE A 337 3.11 12.28 8.21
N VAL A 338 1.97 12.41 8.85
CA VAL A 338 0.84 13.20 8.36
C VAL A 338 1.21 14.69 8.23
N ALA A 339 1.95 15.24 9.20
CA ALA A 339 2.42 16.62 9.12
C ALA A 339 3.31 16.88 7.90
N ILE A 340 4.19 15.93 7.54
CA ILE A 340 5.02 16.01 6.33
C ILE A 340 4.15 15.88 5.07
N GLN A 341 3.22 14.92 5.05
CA GLN A 341 2.32 14.67 3.90
C GLN A 341 1.50 15.89 3.53
N TYR A 342 0.94 16.59 4.51
CA TYR A 342 0.15 17.81 4.29
C TYR A 342 0.99 19.09 4.23
N GLY A 343 2.32 19.01 4.42
CA GLY A 343 3.22 20.18 4.38
C GLY A 343 3.01 21.14 5.55
N THR A 344 2.49 20.67 6.69
CA THR A 344 2.38 21.47 7.93
C THR A 344 3.69 21.54 8.71
N THR A 345 4.65 20.70 8.36
CA THR A 345 6.03 20.70 8.83
C THR A 345 6.97 20.72 7.63
N PRO A 346 8.12 21.42 7.68
CA PRO A 346 9.11 21.39 6.61
C PRO A 346 9.59 19.98 6.29
N ASP A 347 9.63 19.66 5.01
CA ASP A 347 10.16 18.37 4.52
C ASP A 347 11.67 18.46 4.29
N THR A 348 12.45 18.30 5.34
CA THR A 348 13.92 18.34 5.28
C THR A 348 14.54 17.11 4.62
N ARG A 349 13.73 16.09 4.30
CA ARG A 349 14.16 14.82 3.72
C ARG A 349 13.86 14.70 2.24
N HIS A 350 13.21 15.70 1.66
CA HIS A 350 12.77 15.69 0.26
C HIS A 350 11.88 14.47 -0.07
N TRP A 351 11.00 14.09 0.86
CA TRP A 351 10.06 12.98 0.71
C TRP A 351 8.82 13.35 -0.09
N THR A 352 8.53 14.64 -0.19
CA THR A 352 7.39 15.12 -0.94
C THR A 352 7.79 15.66 -2.31
N ARG A 353 6.93 15.47 -3.29
CA ARG A 353 7.03 16.07 -4.62
C ARG A 353 5.75 16.86 -4.90
N THR A 354 5.91 18.12 -5.23
CA THR A 354 4.81 18.99 -5.65
C THR A 354 4.34 18.63 -7.05
N VAL A 355 3.00 18.78 -7.28
CA VAL A 355 2.28 18.61 -8.55
C VAL A 355 1.89 19.96 -9.12
#